data_691e8ca41150f90d95885530c0678e78
#
_entry.id   691e8ca41150f90d95885530c0678e78
#
_cell.length_a   1.000
_cell.length_b   1.000
_cell.length_c   1.000
_cell.angle_alpha   90.00
_cell.angle_beta   90.00
_cell.angle_gamma   90.00
#
_symmetry.space_group_name_H-M   'P 1'
#
loop_
_entity.id
_entity.type
_entity.pdbx_description
1 polymer ?
#
loop_
_entity_poly.entity_id
_entity_poly.type
_entity_poly.pdbx_seq_one_letter_code
_entity_poly.pdbx_strand_id
1 'polypeptide(L)'
;MSLASGARTAPPIVSVIALCIGGMATAFTQTLVIPLQTELPRLLGTSASNSAWVVTVTLLAASVFMVVAGRLADLFGKQRVLMASAGALIVGSLVCALSSSLTPMLVGRALQGMSIGFIPVGISLIREITPPRMAPTALAAMSATLGVGGAIGLPLAAWIVDVGGWHTVFWVSTAVAAVVFVLAAVAIPHIHDGHEGRFDVLGALGLAVGLVVFLVGISKATAWGWGDARTLGAIAGGLAVLVLWVFVELRQDEPLVDLRATAKRPVLMTNIAALAVGFGMMAQSIVIPQLLQLPAATGYGLGQSLQATGLWMAPAGLMMLAFAPISSRLIRSTGPRITLVIGALVLAVGYSLGVVLMDAPWQLLIVMCVGSAGVGIGYAAMPTLILDATPPQDAAAAVGLNALTRSVGGSVAAALMGTVLASNTTAFEGIRLPGEGAFTLCFGIGAIAALAGAVIAAFLPRRRRSTTATVTAVPAAPATEADVVTAV
;
A
#
# COMPACT_ATOMS: atom_id res chain seq x y z
N MET A 1 -29.77 -20.36 -25.53
CA MET A 1 -29.99 -21.27 -24.38
C MET A 1 -28.69 -21.99 -24.10
N SER A 2 -27.81 -21.42 -23.25
CA SER A 2 -26.55 -22.02 -22.84
C SER A 2 -26.64 -22.20 -21.32
N LEU A 3 -26.59 -23.44 -20.90
CA LEU A 3 -26.58 -23.84 -19.49
C LEU A 3 -25.28 -23.35 -18.86
N ALA A 4 -25.34 -22.23 -18.14
CA ALA A 4 -24.26 -21.80 -17.27
C ALA A 4 -24.08 -22.87 -16.18
N SER A 5 -22.97 -23.56 -16.24
CA SER A 5 -22.44 -24.48 -15.25
C SER A 5 -22.51 -23.82 -13.88
N GLY A 6 -23.30 -24.38 -12.96
CA GLY A 6 -23.49 -23.90 -11.60
C GLY A 6 -22.26 -24.09 -10.72
N ALA A 7 -21.21 -23.34 -10.95
CA ALA A 7 -20.16 -23.16 -9.97
C ALA A 7 -20.80 -22.39 -8.80
N ARG A 8 -20.88 -23.04 -7.62
CA ARG A 8 -21.30 -22.41 -6.35
C ARG A 8 -20.35 -21.23 -6.08
N THR A 9 -20.75 -20.04 -6.49
CA THR A 9 -20.00 -18.81 -6.12
C THR A 9 -20.19 -18.58 -4.63
N ALA A 10 -19.09 -18.51 -3.90
CA ALA A 10 -19.14 -18.17 -2.49
C ALA A 10 -19.87 -16.81 -2.29
N PRO A 11 -20.60 -16.64 -1.18
CA PRO A 11 -21.23 -15.35 -0.90
C PRO A 11 -20.20 -14.21 -0.97
N PRO A 12 -20.54 -13.04 -1.52
CA PRO A 12 -19.59 -11.92 -1.68
C PRO A 12 -18.83 -11.54 -0.39
N ILE A 13 -19.47 -11.70 0.76
CA ILE A 13 -18.87 -11.44 2.07
C ILE A 13 -17.71 -12.39 2.37
N VAL A 14 -17.80 -13.65 1.96
CA VAL A 14 -16.75 -14.68 2.18
C VAL A 14 -15.53 -14.34 1.33
N SER A 15 -15.75 -13.98 0.07
CA SER A 15 -14.67 -13.54 -0.82
C SER A 15 -13.98 -12.26 -0.31
N VAL A 16 -14.73 -11.29 0.21
CA VAL A 16 -14.18 -10.08 0.82
C VAL A 16 -13.34 -10.40 2.05
N ILE A 17 -13.82 -11.30 2.93
CA ILE A 17 -13.05 -11.73 4.11
C ILE A 17 -11.75 -12.43 3.68
N ALA A 18 -11.79 -13.32 2.69
CA ALA A 18 -10.61 -14.00 2.17
C ALA A 18 -9.59 -12.99 1.59
N LEU A 19 -10.06 -11.98 0.85
CA LEU A 19 -9.22 -10.90 0.34
C LEU A 19 -8.60 -10.07 1.46
N CYS A 20 -9.36 -9.73 2.50
CA CYS A 20 -8.85 -9.00 3.65
C CYS A 20 -7.80 -9.81 4.43
N ILE A 21 -8.01 -11.12 4.63
CA ILE A 21 -7.01 -11.99 5.26
C ILE A 21 -5.73 -12.02 4.41
N GLY A 22 -5.84 -12.16 3.09
CA GLY A 22 -4.69 -12.13 2.19
C GLY A 22 -3.94 -10.79 2.22
N GLY A 23 -4.67 -9.67 2.19
CA GLY A 23 -4.09 -8.33 2.33
C GLY A 23 -3.37 -8.13 3.67
N MET A 24 -3.95 -8.62 4.77
CA MET A 24 -3.34 -8.57 6.10
C MET A 24 -2.07 -9.43 6.16
N ALA A 25 -2.09 -10.64 5.58
CA ALA A 25 -0.94 -11.53 5.53
C ALA A 25 0.24 -10.94 4.76
N THR A 26 -0.02 -10.32 3.61
CA THR A 26 1.02 -9.64 2.82
C THR A 26 1.59 -8.44 3.56
N ALA A 27 0.76 -7.64 4.23
CA ALA A 27 1.22 -6.50 5.04
C ALA A 27 2.01 -6.95 6.28
N PHE A 28 1.56 -8.00 6.96
CA PHE A 28 2.25 -8.63 8.08
C PHE A 28 3.68 -9.07 7.69
N THR A 29 3.82 -9.73 6.55
CA THR A 29 5.12 -10.21 6.06
C THR A 29 6.13 -9.09 5.83
N GLN A 30 5.68 -7.86 5.52
CA GLN A 30 6.56 -6.71 5.35
C GLN A 30 7.24 -6.29 6.67
N THR A 31 6.58 -6.45 7.79
CA THR A 31 7.05 -6.00 9.11
C THR A 31 7.81 -7.06 9.89
N LEU A 32 7.70 -8.34 9.50
CA LEU A 32 8.30 -9.48 10.20
C LEU A 32 9.83 -9.37 10.42
N VAL A 33 10.54 -8.75 9.50
CA VAL A 33 12.02 -8.68 9.54
C VAL A 33 12.51 -7.45 10.32
N ILE A 34 11.62 -6.51 10.66
CA ILE A 34 12.03 -5.28 11.35
C ILE A 34 12.72 -5.56 12.69
N PRO A 35 12.21 -6.45 13.59
CA PRO A 35 12.89 -6.76 14.84
C PRO A 35 14.24 -7.44 14.65
N LEU A 36 14.44 -8.10 13.52
CA LEU A 36 15.67 -8.85 13.22
C LEU A 36 16.78 -7.97 12.65
N GLN A 37 16.52 -6.72 12.23
CA GLN A 37 17.46 -5.90 11.48
C GLN A 37 18.82 -5.72 12.16
N THR A 38 18.83 -5.56 13.46
CA THR A 38 20.07 -5.40 14.27
C THR A 38 20.88 -6.70 14.36
N GLU A 39 20.22 -7.85 14.31
CA GLU A 39 20.81 -9.18 14.41
C GLU A 39 21.21 -9.77 13.05
N LEU A 40 20.58 -9.32 11.96
CA LEU A 40 20.81 -9.88 10.62
C LEU A 40 22.27 -9.90 10.18
N PRO A 41 23.12 -8.90 10.47
CA PRO A 41 24.55 -8.97 10.13
C PRO A 41 25.23 -10.20 10.72
N ARG A 42 24.96 -10.48 11.99
CA ARG A 42 25.50 -11.63 12.73
C ARG A 42 24.88 -12.94 12.24
N LEU A 43 23.56 -12.98 12.06
CA LEU A 43 22.81 -14.17 11.65
C LEU A 43 23.16 -14.65 10.23
N LEU A 44 23.45 -13.71 9.32
CA LEU A 44 23.77 -13.99 7.91
C LEU A 44 25.27 -13.91 7.60
N GLY A 45 26.13 -13.68 8.62
CA GLY A 45 27.58 -13.57 8.43
C GLY A 45 27.98 -12.46 7.45
N THR A 46 27.31 -11.31 7.49
CA THR A 46 27.51 -10.22 6.51
C THR A 46 27.65 -8.86 7.19
N SER A 47 27.96 -7.81 6.42
CA SER A 47 28.03 -6.45 6.95
C SER A 47 26.63 -5.86 7.17
N ALA A 48 26.52 -4.86 8.06
CA ALA A 48 25.28 -4.12 8.30
C ALA A 48 24.74 -3.44 7.03
N SER A 49 25.62 -2.95 6.15
CA SER A 49 25.23 -2.36 4.87
C SER A 49 24.60 -3.38 3.92
N ASN A 50 25.10 -4.62 3.92
CA ASN A 50 24.57 -5.70 3.11
C ASN A 50 23.25 -6.26 3.67
N SER A 51 23.15 -6.41 5.00
CA SER A 51 21.94 -6.91 5.64
C SER A 51 20.75 -5.95 5.46
N ALA A 52 20.99 -4.64 5.32
CA ALA A 52 19.94 -3.66 5.03
C ALA A 52 19.21 -3.94 3.70
N TRP A 53 19.86 -4.64 2.75
CA TRP A 53 19.21 -5.06 1.50
C TRP A 53 18.05 -6.04 1.71
N VAL A 54 18.01 -6.77 2.82
CA VAL A 54 16.93 -7.70 3.15
C VAL A 54 15.57 -6.99 3.22
N VAL A 55 15.54 -5.75 3.71
CA VAL A 55 14.32 -4.91 3.70
C VAL A 55 14.17 -4.18 2.37
N THR A 56 15.26 -3.59 1.87
CA THR A 56 15.24 -2.77 0.66
C THR A 56 14.74 -3.56 -0.55
N VAL A 57 15.23 -4.77 -0.80
CA VAL A 57 14.82 -5.59 -1.95
C VAL A 57 13.32 -5.92 -1.92
N THR A 58 12.76 -6.14 -0.73
CA THR A 58 11.33 -6.40 -0.58
C THR A 58 10.49 -5.19 -0.99
N LEU A 59 10.89 -4.00 -0.55
CA LEU A 59 10.20 -2.75 -0.90
C LEU A 59 10.33 -2.42 -2.39
N LEU A 60 11.49 -2.67 -2.99
CA LEU A 60 11.72 -2.49 -4.41
C LEU A 60 10.85 -3.43 -5.24
N ALA A 61 10.86 -4.73 -4.91
CA ALA A 61 10.01 -5.72 -5.56
C ALA A 61 8.53 -5.38 -5.40
N ALA A 62 8.10 -4.98 -4.20
CA ALA A 62 6.74 -4.53 -3.94
C ALA A 62 6.32 -3.37 -4.85
N SER A 63 7.18 -2.35 -4.99
CA SER A 63 6.89 -1.16 -5.79
C SER A 63 6.67 -1.50 -7.27
N VAL A 64 7.49 -2.39 -7.83
CA VAL A 64 7.34 -2.85 -9.23
C VAL A 64 6.09 -3.72 -9.39
N PHE A 65 5.91 -4.70 -8.50
CA PHE A 65 4.83 -5.68 -8.65
C PHE A 65 3.44 -5.15 -8.31
N MET A 66 3.30 -4.03 -7.61
CA MET A 66 2.00 -3.37 -7.46
C MET A 66 1.35 -3.04 -8.81
N VAL A 67 2.14 -2.59 -9.79
CA VAL A 67 1.66 -2.24 -11.14
C VAL A 67 1.59 -3.48 -12.03
N VAL A 68 2.65 -4.27 -12.05
CA VAL A 68 2.76 -5.48 -12.89
C VAL A 68 1.63 -6.47 -12.57
N ALA A 69 1.38 -6.75 -11.27
CA ALA A 69 0.31 -7.64 -10.86
C ALA A 69 -1.08 -7.10 -11.25
N GLY A 70 -1.27 -5.78 -11.20
CA GLY A 70 -2.50 -5.14 -11.67
C GLY A 70 -2.75 -5.45 -13.15
N ARG A 71 -1.77 -5.20 -14.01
CA ARG A 71 -1.89 -5.48 -15.46
C ARG A 71 -2.05 -6.96 -15.78
N LEU A 72 -1.29 -7.83 -15.11
CA LEU A 72 -1.45 -9.27 -15.22
C LEU A 72 -2.85 -9.72 -14.81
N ALA A 73 -3.44 -9.11 -13.77
CA ALA A 73 -4.78 -9.42 -13.33
C ALA A 73 -5.86 -8.99 -14.31
N ASP A 74 -5.67 -7.83 -14.96
CA ASP A 74 -6.58 -7.35 -16.00
C ASP A 74 -6.50 -8.22 -17.27
N LEU A 75 -5.33 -8.81 -17.60
CA LEU A 75 -5.15 -9.68 -18.78
C LEU A 75 -5.51 -11.16 -18.51
N PHE A 76 -5.03 -11.72 -17.41
CA PHE A 76 -5.10 -13.17 -17.15
C PHE A 76 -6.14 -13.59 -16.12
N GLY A 77 -6.85 -12.61 -15.55
CA GLY A 77 -7.88 -12.82 -14.53
C GLY A 77 -7.36 -12.66 -13.10
N LYS A 78 -8.15 -11.98 -12.29
CA LYS A 78 -7.77 -11.51 -10.96
C LYS A 78 -7.51 -12.64 -9.97
N GLN A 79 -8.33 -13.70 -9.97
CA GLN A 79 -8.14 -14.85 -9.08
C GLN A 79 -6.78 -15.52 -9.32
N ARG A 80 -6.40 -15.74 -10.60
CA ARG A 80 -5.13 -16.40 -10.94
C ARG A 80 -3.93 -15.60 -10.42
N VAL A 81 -3.97 -14.28 -10.57
CA VAL A 81 -2.89 -13.41 -10.09
C VAL A 81 -2.84 -13.32 -8.57
N LEU A 82 -4.00 -13.34 -7.89
CA LEU A 82 -4.06 -13.46 -6.43
C LEU A 82 -3.44 -14.77 -5.93
N MET A 83 -3.74 -15.89 -6.59
CA MET A 83 -3.11 -17.18 -6.28
C MET A 83 -1.60 -17.17 -6.56
N ALA A 84 -1.17 -16.60 -7.69
CA ALA A 84 0.25 -16.44 -8.00
C ALA A 84 0.99 -15.58 -6.97
N SER A 85 0.37 -14.48 -6.51
CA SER A 85 0.90 -13.62 -5.45
C SER A 85 1.02 -14.37 -4.11
N ALA A 86 0.00 -15.15 -3.75
CA ALA A 86 0.05 -16.00 -2.54
C ALA A 86 1.10 -17.12 -2.70
N GLY A 87 1.23 -17.72 -3.88
CA GLY A 87 2.29 -18.68 -4.22
C GLY A 87 3.68 -18.10 -4.11
N ALA A 88 3.90 -16.89 -4.62
CA ALA A 88 5.16 -16.16 -4.46
C ALA A 88 5.48 -15.90 -2.98
N LEU A 89 4.46 -15.60 -2.17
CA LEU A 89 4.62 -15.45 -0.71
C LEU A 89 5.02 -16.75 -0.04
N ILE A 90 4.42 -17.89 -0.42
CA ILE A 90 4.78 -19.23 0.11
C ILE A 90 6.24 -19.54 -0.24
N VAL A 91 6.59 -19.47 -1.52
CA VAL A 91 7.94 -19.81 -1.99
C VAL A 91 8.98 -18.87 -1.37
N GLY A 92 8.70 -17.56 -1.37
CA GLY A 92 9.59 -16.56 -0.78
C GLY A 92 9.80 -16.79 0.72
N SER A 93 8.74 -17.08 1.47
CA SER A 93 8.83 -17.37 2.90
C SER A 93 9.59 -18.67 3.17
N LEU A 94 9.36 -19.71 2.36
CA LEU A 94 10.06 -20.99 2.47
C LEU A 94 11.56 -20.83 2.18
N VAL A 95 11.92 -20.09 1.12
CA VAL A 95 13.32 -19.78 0.81
C VAL A 95 13.99 -19.02 1.97
N CYS A 96 13.30 -18.03 2.58
CA CYS A 96 13.82 -17.32 3.76
C CYS A 96 13.94 -18.26 4.97
N ALA A 97 12.97 -19.14 5.21
CA ALA A 97 12.96 -20.08 6.32
C ALA A 97 14.13 -21.10 6.26
N LEU A 98 14.55 -21.45 5.06
CA LEU A 98 15.64 -22.40 4.81
C LEU A 98 16.99 -21.72 4.60
N SER A 99 17.04 -20.38 4.54
CA SER A 99 18.27 -19.66 4.24
C SER A 99 19.16 -19.50 5.47
N SER A 100 20.46 -19.69 5.27
CA SER A 100 21.51 -19.40 6.24
C SER A 100 22.50 -18.33 5.75
N SER A 101 22.27 -17.75 4.60
CA SER A 101 23.15 -16.74 3.97
C SER A 101 22.38 -15.64 3.29
N LEU A 102 23.05 -14.54 2.95
CA LEU A 102 22.43 -13.34 2.42
C LEU A 102 21.71 -13.55 1.07
N THR A 103 22.35 -14.25 0.11
CA THR A 103 21.81 -14.37 -1.26
C THR A 103 20.45 -15.06 -1.32
N PRO A 104 20.23 -16.26 -0.77
CA PRO A 104 18.90 -16.87 -0.76
C PRO A 104 17.90 -16.03 0.07
N MET A 105 18.35 -15.39 1.17
CA MET A 105 17.49 -14.48 1.91
C MET A 105 16.98 -13.34 1.02
N LEU A 106 17.84 -12.70 0.21
CA LEU A 106 17.44 -11.64 -0.71
C LEU A 106 16.45 -12.13 -1.77
N VAL A 107 16.67 -13.33 -2.33
CA VAL A 107 15.74 -13.94 -3.30
C VAL A 107 14.38 -14.18 -2.66
N GLY A 108 14.34 -14.79 -1.48
CA GLY A 108 13.09 -15.02 -0.75
C GLY A 108 12.35 -13.71 -0.43
N ARG A 109 13.08 -12.68 -0.01
CA ARG A 109 12.53 -11.35 0.27
C ARG A 109 12.02 -10.63 -0.98
N ALA A 110 12.66 -10.81 -2.13
CA ALA A 110 12.14 -10.30 -3.39
C ALA A 110 10.80 -10.96 -3.74
N LEU A 111 10.70 -12.29 -3.63
CA LEU A 111 9.45 -13.02 -3.86
C LEU A 111 8.35 -12.60 -2.88
N GLN A 112 8.68 -12.40 -1.60
CA GLN A 112 7.72 -11.85 -0.62
C GLN A 112 7.26 -10.44 -1.01
N GLY A 113 8.16 -9.59 -1.53
CA GLY A 113 7.80 -8.26 -2.05
C GLY A 113 6.82 -8.33 -3.23
N MET A 114 6.99 -9.30 -4.13
CA MET A 114 6.07 -9.51 -5.25
C MET A 114 4.63 -9.79 -4.80
N SER A 115 4.44 -10.42 -3.65
CA SER A 115 3.11 -10.74 -3.13
C SER A 115 2.26 -9.51 -2.81
N ILE A 116 2.84 -8.33 -2.64
CA ILE A 116 2.12 -7.10 -2.31
C ILE A 116 1.13 -6.68 -3.42
N GLY A 117 1.33 -7.18 -4.64
CA GLY A 117 0.37 -7.05 -5.75
C GLY A 117 -1.01 -7.65 -5.44
N PHE A 118 -1.12 -8.52 -4.42
CA PHE A 118 -2.38 -9.04 -3.92
C PHE A 118 -3.36 -7.93 -3.53
N ILE A 119 -2.88 -6.84 -2.96
CA ILE A 119 -3.72 -5.76 -2.44
C ILE A 119 -4.42 -4.96 -3.55
N PRO A 120 -3.74 -4.39 -4.54
CA PRO A 120 -4.41 -3.64 -5.62
C PRO A 120 -5.32 -4.52 -6.47
N VAL A 121 -4.92 -5.78 -6.72
CA VAL A 121 -5.77 -6.74 -7.43
C VAL A 121 -7.01 -7.08 -6.62
N GLY A 122 -6.89 -7.31 -5.31
CA GLY A 122 -8.00 -7.55 -4.39
C GLY A 122 -8.97 -6.36 -4.32
N ILE A 123 -8.47 -5.13 -4.29
CA ILE A 123 -9.27 -3.90 -4.32
C ILE A 123 -10.09 -3.82 -5.62
N SER A 124 -9.47 -4.09 -6.77
CA SER A 124 -10.16 -4.10 -8.06
C SER A 124 -11.24 -5.19 -8.11
N LEU A 125 -10.93 -6.40 -7.63
CA LEU A 125 -11.88 -7.50 -7.60
C LEU A 125 -13.08 -7.23 -6.69
N ILE A 126 -12.86 -6.62 -5.51
CA ILE A 126 -13.95 -6.26 -4.58
C ILE A 126 -15.04 -5.45 -5.30
N ARG A 127 -14.65 -4.50 -6.16
CA ARG A 127 -15.62 -3.70 -6.89
C ARG A 127 -16.53 -4.53 -7.81
N GLU A 128 -16.01 -5.59 -8.38
CA GLU A 128 -16.74 -6.46 -9.33
C GLU A 128 -17.67 -7.45 -8.63
N ILE A 129 -17.19 -8.02 -7.51
CA ILE A 129 -17.93 -9.10 -6.80
C ILE A 129 -18.92 -8.56 -5.77
N THR A 130 -18.84 -7.29 -5.39
CA THR A 130 -19.68 -6.75 -4.32
C THR A 130 -20.82 -5.87 -4.86
N PRO A 131 -22.04 -6.00 -4.27
CA PRO A 131 -23.12 -5.08 -4.56
C PRO A 131 -22.72 -3.62 -4.27
N PRO A 132 -23.24 -2.63 -5.02
CA PRO A 132 -22.85 -1.21 -4.87
C PRO A 132 -22.99 -0.66 -3.45
N ARG A 133 -23.95 -1.19 -2.67
CA ARG A 133 -24.12 -0.78 -1.25
C ARG A 133 -23.02 -1.29 -0.33
N MET A 134 -22.40 -2.43 -0.64
CA MET A 134 -21.36 -3.07 0.16
C MET A 134 -19.95 -2.65 -0.27
N ALA A 135 -19.75 -2.28 -1.53
CA ALA A 135 -18.44 -1.96 -2.09
C ALA A 135 -17.63 -0.92 -1.28
N PRO A 136 -18.17 0.22 -0.82
CA PRO A 136 -17.38 1.18 -0.04
C PRO A 136 -16.87 0.60 1.30
N THR A 137 -17.67 -0.25 1.94
CA THR A 137 -17.27 -0.90 3.21
C THR A 137 -16.19 -1.97 2.97
N ALA A 138 -16.35 -2.76 1.91
CA ALA A 138 -15.39 -3.79 1.53
C ALA A 138 -14.03 -3.18 1.10
N LEU A 139 -14.06 -2.10 0.32
CA LEU A 139 -12.87 -1.35 -0.07
C LEU A 139 -12.17 -0.72 1.14
N ALA A 140 -12.94 -0.17 2.08
CA ALA A 140 -12.39 0.39 3.31
C ALA A 140 -11.75 -0.69 4.19
N ALA A 141 -12.40 -1.86 4.34
CA ALA A 141 -11.86 -2.99 5.07
C ALA A 141 -10.55 -3.50 4.43
N MET A 142 -10.53 -3.71 3.12
CA MET A 142 -9.33 -4.15 2.39
C MET A 142 -8.19 -3.13 2.51
N SER A 143 -8.49 -1.84 2.43
CA SER A 143 -7.50 -0.78 2.60
C SER A 143 -6.92 -0.73 4.02
N ALA A 144 -7.73 -1.02 5.04
CA ALA A 144 -7.31 -1.04 6.44
C ALA A 144 -6.40 -2.23 6.79
N THR A 145 -6.40 -3.31 5.99
CA THR A 145 -5.56 -4.50 6.24
C THR A 145 -4.06 -4.17 6.28
N LEU A 146 -3.63 -3.17 5.51
CA LEU A 146 -2.24 -2.70 5.54
C LEU A 146 -1.84 -2.16 6.92
N GLY A 147 -2.69 -1.34 7.53
CA GLY A 147 -2.43 -0.80 8.86
C GLY A 147 -2.44 -1.87 9.94
N VAL A 148 -3.44 -2.76 9.89
CA VAL A 148 -3.58 -3.87 10.86
C VAL A 148 -2.43 -4.85 10.75
N GLY A 149 -2.11 -5.27 9.52
CA GLY A 149 -1.00 -6.22 9.28
C GLY A 149 0.34 -5.64 9.75
N GLY A 150 0.58 -4.35 9.48
CA GLY A 150 1.78 -3.66 9.96
C GLY A 150 1.84 -3.52 11.48
N ALA A 151 0.72 -3.18 12.12
CA ALA A 151 0.67 -2.95 13.57
C ALA A 151 0.82 -4.23 14.39
N ILE A 152 0.15 -5.32 13.96
CA ILE A 152 0.24 -6.62 14.64
C ILE A 152 1.59 -7.30 14.32
N GLY A 153 2.13 -7.05 13.14
CA GLY A 153 3.32 -7.72 12.63
C GLY A 153 4.55 -7.52 13.50
N LEU A 154 4.79 -6.30 13.98
CA LEU A 154 5.99 -6.01 14.76
C LEU A 154 6.02 -6.72 16.12
N PRO A 155 5.01 -6.58 17.00
CA PRO A 155 5.01 -7.27 18.30
C PRO A 155 4.92 -8.79 18.15
N LEU A 156 4.16 -9.28 17.17
CA LEU A 156 4.04 -10.73 16.92
C LEU A 156 5.35 -11.32 16.39
N ALA A 157 6.06 -10.61 15.51
CA ALA A 157 7.36 -11.03 15.02
C ALA A 157 8.39 -11.12 16.16
N ALA A 158 8.44 -10.10 17.04
CA ALA A 158 9.32 -10.12 18.20
C ALA A 158 9.02 -11.32 19.11
N TRP A 159 7.76 -11.58 19.43
CA TRP A 159 7.34 -12.73 20.23
C TRP A 159 7.71 -14.09 19.59
N ILE A 160 7.50 -14.23 18.27
CA ILE A 160 7.85 -15.46 17.55
C ILE A 160 9.36 -15.71 17.59
N VAL A 161 10.17 -14.65 17.45
CA VAL A 161 11.65 -14.75 17.52
C VAL A 161 12.10 -15.22 18.88
N ASP A 162 11.51 -14.67 19.94
CA ASP A 162 11.86 -15.01 21.33
C ASP A 162 11.54 -16.49 21.66
N VAL A 163 10.44 -17.02 21.13
CA VAL A 163 10.00 -18.40 21.44
C VAL A 163 10.65 -19.44 20.55
N GLY A 164 10.84 -19.16 19.25
CA GLY A 164 11.23 -20.18 18.27
C GLY A 164 12.47 -19.85 17.44
N GLY A 165 13.08 -18.71 17.68
CA GLY A 165 14.19 -18.21 16.88
C GLY A 165 13.75 -17.57 15.54
N TRP A 166 14.71 -16.95 14.86
CA TRP A 166 14.44 -16.09 13.71
C TRP A 166 13.87 -16.84 12.45
N HIS A 167 14.23 -18.10 12.24
CA HIS A 167 13.68 -18.89 11.15
C HIS A 167 12.18 -19.16 11.32
N THR A 168 11.71 -19.28 12.57
CA THR A 168 10.28 -19.55 12.88
C THR A 168 9.35 -18.47 12.33
N VAL A 169 9.82 -17.23 12.27
CA VAL A 169 9.08 -16.10 11.66
C VAL A 169 8.71 -16.40 10.21
N PHE A 170 9.63 -16.97 9.45
CA PHE A 170 9.40 -17.33 8.04
C PHE A 170 8.57 -18.61 7.88
N TRP A 171 8.69 -19.57 8.80
CA TRP A 171 7.81 -20.72 8.83
C TRP A 171 6.35 -20.33 9.10
N VAL A 172 6.13 -19.46 10.06
CA VAL A 172 4.79 -18.88 10.33
C VAL A 172 4.26 -18.14 9.11
N SER A 173 5.12 -17.33 8.46
CA SER A 173 4.74 -16.66 7.21
C SER A 173 4.37 -17.64 6.10
N THR A 174 5.09 -18.75 5.97
CA THR A 174 4.78 -19.83 5.00
C THR A 174 3.41 -20.45 5.28
N ALA A 175 3.13 -20.77 6.55
CA ALA A 175 1.86 -21.35 6.95
C ALA A 175 0.68 -20.38 6.69
N VAL A 176 0.84 -19.10 7.05
CA VAL A 176 -0.17 -18.07 6.78
C VAL A 176 -0.38 -17.88 5.27
N ALA A 177 0.69 -17.87 4.48
CA ALA A 177 0.61 -17.77 3.03
C ALA A 177 -0.10 -18.97 2.39
N ALA A 178 0.12 -20.19 2.90
CA ALA A 178 -0.59 -21.39 2.46
C ALA A 178 -2.09 -21.30 2.74
N VAL A 179 -2.49 -20.80 3.91
CA VAL A 179 -3.90 -20.54 4.23
C VAL A 179 -4.49 -19.51 3.25
N VAL A 180 -3.78 -18.42 2.97
CA VAL A 180 -4.22 -17.41 2.00
C VAL A 180 -4.39 -18.00 0.60
N PHE A 181 -3.46 -18.86 0.17
CA PHE A 181 -3.53 -19.53 -1.13
C PHE A 181 -4.79 -20.43 -1.23
N VAL A 182 -5.06 -21.23 -0.20
CA VAL A 182 -6.26 -22.07 -0.14
C VAL A 182 -7.53 -21.21 -0.14
N LEU A 183 -7.57 -20.15 0.67
CA LEU A 183 -8.70 -19.21 0.69
C LEU A 183 -8.91 -18.56 -0.68
N ALA A 184 -7.85 -18.16 -1.36
CA ALA A 184 -7.94 -17.59 -2.70
C ALA A 184 -8.48 -18.60 -3.72
N ALA A 185 -8.11 -19.87 -3.61
CA ALA A 185 -8.58 -20.91 -4.51
C ALA A 185 -10.05 -21.27 -4.29
N VAL A 186 -10.51 -21.28 -3.03
CA VAL A 186 -11.84 -21.80 -2.66
C VAL A 186 -12.89 -20.69 -2.56
N ALA A 187 -12.52 -19.54 -1.98
CA ALA A 187 -13.47 -18.49 -1.62
C ALA A 187 -13.54 -17.35 -2.64
N ILE A 188 -12.56 -17.22 -3.55
CA ILE A 188 -12.57 -16.17 -4.56
C ILE A 188 -13.15 -16.74 -5.85
N PRO A 189 -14.19 -16.11 -6.43
CA PRO A 189 -14.79 -16.59 -7.67
C PRO A 189 -13.84 -16.41 -8.85
N HIS A 190 -13.84 -17.38 -9.76
CA HIS A 190 -13.13 -17.28 -11.03
C HIS A 190 -14.00 -16.49 -12.01
N ILE A 191 -13.78 -15.20 -12.08
CA ILE A 191 -14.43 -14.35 -13.07
C ILE A 191 -13.54 -14.33 -14.32
N HIS A 192 -14.12 -14.79 -15.44
CA HIS A 192 -13.43 -14.90 -16.72
C HIS A 192 -13.60 -13.60 -17.51
N ASP A 193 -12.90 -12.56 -17.10
CA ASP A 193 -12.88 -11.27 -17.81
C ASP A 193 -11.47 -10.92 -18.31
N GLY A 194 -10.67 -11.95 -18.63
CA GLY A 194 -9.40 -11.74 -19.32
C GLY A 194 -9.67 -11.06 -20.67
N HIS A 195 -9.19 -9.83 -20.82
CA HIS A 195 -9.24 -9.15 -22.11
C HIS A 195 -8.16 -9.73 -23.00
N GLU A 196 -8.51 -9.97 -24.27
CA GLU A 196 -7.49 -10.30 -25.28
C GLU A 196 -6.53 -9.12 -25.38
N GLY A 197 -5.28 -9.34 -25.02
CA GLY A 197 -4.23 -8.33 -25.05
C GLY A 197 -2.86 -8.95 -24.78
N ARG A 198 -1.81 -8.24 -25.12
CA ARG A 198 -0.42 -8.68 -24.89
C ARG A 198 0.13 -7.99 -23.64
N PHE A 199 0.92 -8.76 -22.89
CA PHE A 199 1.65 -8.18 -21.76
C PHE A 199 2.88 -7.42 -22.28
N ASP A 200 2.97 -6.14 -21.94
CA ASP A 200 4.11 -5.31 -22.29
C ASP A 200 5.32 -5.60 -21.38
N VAL A 201 6.17 -6.55 -21.83
CA VAL A 201 7.39 -6.93 -21.12
C VAL A 201 8.41 -5.79 -21.10
N LEU A 202 8.52 -5.02 -22.19
CA LEU A 202 9.47 -3.91 -22.27
C LEU A 202 9.06 -2.76 -21.35
N GLY A 203 7.78 -2.42 -21.34
CA GLY A 203 7.23 -1.44 -20.39
C GLY A 203 7.42 -1.88 -18.94
N ALA A 204 7.18 -3.16 -18.63
CA ALA A 204 7.39 -3.69 -17.28
C ALA A 204 8.88 -3.64 -16.86
N LEU A 205 9.81 -3.99 -17.76
CA LEU A 205 11.25 -3.91 -17.50
C LEU A 205 11.72 -2.44 -17.36
N GLY A 206 11.25 -1.55 -18.23
CA GLY A 206 11.58 -0.13 -18.17
C GLY A 206 11.12 0.51 -16.85
N LEU A 207 9.88 0.23 -16.45
CA LEU A 207 9.35 0.65 -15.15
C LEU A 207 10.19 0.07 -14.00
N ALA A 208 10.49 -1.24 -14.04
CA ALA A 208 11.24 -1.92 -12.99
C ALA A 208 12.65 -1.32 -12.84
N VAL A 209 13.39 -1.20 -13.93
CA VAL A 209 14.76 -0.64 -13.90
C VAL A 209 14.73 0.82 -13.42
N GLY A 210 13.86 1.65 -14.00
CA GLY A 210 13.75 3.05 -13.63
C GLY A 210 13.39 3.24 -12.16
N LEU A 211 12.39 2.52 -11.66
CA LEU A 211 11.98 2.58 -10.25
C LEU A 211 13.07 2.05 -9.31
N VAL A 212 13.66 0.91 -9.61
CA VAL A 212 14.69 0.32 -8.75
C VAL A 212 15.89 1.25 -8.64
N VAL A 213 16.41 1.76 -9.75
CA VAL A 213 17.55 2.68 -9.74
C VAL A 213 17.21 3.99 -9.00
N PHE A 214 16.04 4.57 -9.28
CA PHE A 214 15.56 5.78 -8.61
C PHE A 214 15.39 5.59 -7.10
N LEU A 215 14.69 4.54 -6.68
CA LEU A 215 14.41 4.26 -5.28
C LEU A 215 15.67 3.86 -4.49
N VAL A 216 16.61 3.15 -5.13
CA VAL A 216 17.94 2.88 -4.54
C VAL A 216 18.69 4.19 -4.29
N GLY A 217 18.71 5.10 -5.27
CA GLY A 217 19.32 6.41 -5.10
C GLY A 217 18.76 7.17 -3.89
N ILE A 218 17.44 7.23 -3.77
CA ILE A 218 16.75 7.88 -2.63
C ILE A 218 17.03 7.14 -1.32
N SER A 219 16.88 5.82 -1.30
CA SER A 219 17.04 5.00 -0.07
C SER A 219 18.46 5.02 0.48
N LYS A 220 19.47 5.13 -0.39
CA LYS A 220 20.89 5.19 0.00
C LYS A 220 21.43 6.61 0.16
N ALA A 221 20.65 7.63 -0.11
CA ALA A 221 21.08 9.03 -0.03
C ALA A 221 21.59 9.43 1.37
N THR A 222 21.00 8.89 2.43
CA THR A 222 21.48 9.11 3.81
C THR A 222 22.82 8.42 4.10
N ALA A 223 23.08 7.24 3.50
CA ALA A 223 24.30 6.48 3.71
C ALA A 223 25.46 6.92 2.80
N TRP A 224 25.17 7.24 1.54
CA TRP A 224 26.18 7.68 0.58
C TRP A 224 26.45 9.19 0.67
N GLY A 225 25.46 9.96 1.11
CA GLY A 225 25.42 11.44 1.06
C GLY A 225 24.61 11.96 -0.11
N TRP A 226 23.84 13.03 0.10
CA TRP A 226 23.00 13.64 -0.94
C TRP A 226 23.81 14.27 -2.09
N GLY A 227 25.04 14.74 -1.81
CA GLY A 227 25.97 15.29 -2.82
C GLY A 227 26.86 14.25 -3.49
N ASP A 228 26.80 12.97 -3.11
CA ASP A 228 27.63 11.92 -3.70
C ASP A 228 27.20 11.61 -5.14
N ALA A 229 28.18 11.42 -6.03
CA ALA A 229 27.94 11.14 -7.44
C ALA A 229 27.11 9.86 -7.66
N ARG A 230 27.19 8.88 -6.76
CA ARG A 230 26.39 7.64 -6.81
C ARG A 230 24.92 7.94 -6.54
N THR A 231 24.63 8.77 -5.54
CA THR A 231 23.26 9.18 -5.20
C THR A 231 22.63 9.98 -6.33
N LEU A 232 23.33 11.03 -6.78
CA LEU A 232 22.87 11.89 -7.87
C LEU A 232 22.75 11.13 -9.19
N GLY A 233 23.71 10.27 -9.49
CA GLY A 233 23.71 9.42 -10.68
C GLY A 233 22.57 8.41 -10.67
N ALA A 234 22.28 7.77 -9.52
CA ALA A 234 21.16 6.84 -9.40
C ALA A 234 19.81 7.57 -9.52
N ILE A 235 19.64 8.71 -8.84
CA ILE A 235 18.39 9.49 -8.92
C ILE A 235 18.18 10.02 -10.35
N ALA A 236 19.17 10.67 -10.94
CA ALA A 236 19.09 11.21 -12.29
C ALA A 236 18.94 10.11 -13.35
N GLY A 237 19.71 9.04 -13.26
CA GLY A 237 19.64 7.90 -14.16
C GLY A 237 18.30 7.18 -14.07
N GLY A 238 17.81 6.89 -12.86
CA GLY A 238 16.51 6.30 -12.64
C GLY A 238 15.38 7.17 -13.19
N LEU A 239 15.43 8.49 -12.94
CA LEU A 239 14.46 9.43 -13.47
C LEU A 239 14.52 9.51 -15.01
N ALA A 240 15.71 9.51 -15.60
CA ALA A 240 15.88 9.50 -17.06
C ALA A 240 15.27 8.23 -17.69
N VAL A 241 15.49 7.05 -17.07
CA VAL A 241 14.85 5.80 -17.52
C VAL A 241 13.33 5.88 -17.38
N LEU A 242 12.79 6.42 -16.28
CA LEU A 242 11.35 6.59 -16.09
C LEU A 242 10.75 7.57 -17.11
N VAL A 243 11.44 8.66 -17.42
CA VAL A 243 11.00 9.61 -18.46
C VAL A 243 10.99 8.92 -19.83
N LEU A 244 12.06 8.19 -20.18
CA LEU A 244 12.11 7.41 -21.41
C LEU A 244 10.98 6.36 -21.46
N TRP A 245 10.74 5.67 -20.34
CA TRP A 245 9.63 4.72 -20.22
C TRP A 245 8.28 5.39 -20.48
N VAL A 246 8.02 6.58 -19.94
CA VAL A 246 6.78 7.34 -20.23
C VAL A 246 6.63 7.61 -21.73
N PHE A 247 7.70 7.99 -22.43
CA PHE A 247 7.65 8.23 -23.88
C PHE A 247 7.38 6.95 -24.67
N VAL A 248 7.96 5.83 -24.27
CA VAL A 248 7.73 4.52 -24.89
C VAL A 248 6.27 4.09 -24.65
N GLU A 249 5.81 4.15 -23.42
CA GLU A 249 4.48 3.75 -22.98
C GLU A 249 3.36 4.56 -23.70
N LEU A 250 3.58 5.85 -23.92
CA LEU A 250 2.64 6.70 -24.68
C LEU A 250 2.53 6.35 -26.16
N ARG A 251 3.50 5.60 -26.71
CA ARG A 251 3.52 5.17 -28.13
C ARG A 251 3.03 3.74 -28.33
N GLN A 252 2.84 2.98 -27.25
CA GLN A 252 2.36 1.61 -27.31
C GLN A 252 0.84 1.57 -27.50
N ASP A 253 0.36 0.60 -28.29
CA ASP A 253 -1.08 0.34 -28.46
C ASP A 253 -1.65 -0.39 -27.24
N GLU A 254 -0.86 -1.27 -26.61
CA GLU A 254 -1.23 -2.03 -25.43
C GLU A 254 -0.23 -1.77 -24.29
N PRO A 255 -0.28 -0.58 -23.66
CA PRO A 255 0.67 -0.20 -22.64
C PRO A 255 0.49 -1.00 -21.35
N LEU A 256 1.57 -1.12 -20.55
CA LEU A 256 1.49 -1.67 -19.19
C LEU A 256 0.54 -0.84 -18.31
N VAL A 257 0.61 0.47 -18.47
CA VAL A 257 -0.24 1.46 -17.78
C VAL A 257 -0.76 2.46 -18.78
N ASP A 258 -2.07 2.63 -18.89
CA ASP A 258 -2.66 3.71 -19.70
C ASP A 258 -2.34 5.08 -19.07
N LEU A 259 -1.21 5.64 -19.50
CA LEU A 259 -0.76 6.97 -19.04
C LEU A 259 -1.69 8.08 -19.51
N ARG A 260 -2.42 7.91 -20.61
CA ARG A 260 -3.41 8.88 -21.08
C ARG A 260 -4.63 8.92 -20.16
N ALA A 261 -5.09 7.73 -19.71
CA ALA A 261 -6.14 7.63 -18.70
C ALA A 261 -5.65 8.16 -17.34
N THR A 262 -4.39 7.88 -16.98
CA THR A 262 -3.74 8.35 -15.75
C THR A 262 -3.58 9.88 -15.73
N ALA A 263 -3.31 10.51 -16.86
CA ALA A 263 -3.21 11.95 -17.00
C ALA A 263 -4.57 12.68 -16.88
N LYS A 264 -5.69 11.96 -16.95
CA LYS A 264 -7.00 12.57 -16.69
C LYS A 264 -7.01 13.19 -15.29
N ARG A 265 -7.50 14.42 -15.18
CA ARG A 265 -7.45 15.23 -13.96
C ARG A 265 -7.90 14.49 -12.68
N PRO A 266 -8.98 13.68 -12.66
CA PRO A 266 -9.38 12.96 -11.44
C PRO A 266 -8.33 11.93 -10.98
N VAL A 267 -7.78 11.16 -11.92
CA VAL A 267 -6.78 10.10 -11.64
C VAL A 267 -5.46 10.73 -11.21
N LEU A 268 -4.97 11.72 -11.97
CA LEU A 268 -3.72 12.42 -11.68
C LEU A 268 -3.75 13.08 -10.29
N MET A 269 -4.79 13.86 -9.99
CA MET A 269 -4.93 14.52 -8.68
C MET A 269 -5.03 13.51 -7.54
N THR A 270 -5.72 12.37 -7.75
CA THR A 270 -5.77 11.29 -6.75
C THR A 270 -4.41 10.66 -6.53
N ASN A 271 -3.62 10.46 -7.57
CA ASN A 271 -2.26 9.92 -7.46
C ASN A 271 -1.32 10.90 -6.74
N ILE A 272 -1.40 12.21 -7.03
CA ILE A 272 -0.61 13.21 -6.31
C ILE A 272 -1.02 13.28 -4.82
N ALA A 273 -2.32 13.21 -4.52
CA ALA A 273 -2.78 13.11 -3.13
C ALA A 273 -2.32 11.82 -2.46
N ALA A 274 -2.27 10.69 -3.20
CA ALA A 274 -1.76 9.41 -2.72
C ALA A 274 -0.27 9.48 -2.33
N LEU A 275 0.55 10.25 -3.06
CA LEU A 275 1.95 10.50 -2.72
C LEU A 275 2.06 11.18 -1.36
N ALA A 276 1.26 12.22 -1.10
CA ALA A 276 1.24 12.94 0.17
C ALA A 276 0.76 12.06 1.35
N VAL A 277 -0.25 11.21 1.13
CA VAL A 277 -0.74 10.27 2.16
C VAL A 277 0.32 9.19 2.45
N GLY A 278 0.96 8.66 1.40
CA GLY A 278 2.06 7.70 1.55
C GLY A 278 3.26 8.30 2.29
N PHE A 279 3.60 9.56 1.99
CA PHE A 279 4.61 10.32 2.71
C PHE A 279 4.25 10.40 4.20
N GLY A 280 3.05 10.85 4.55
CA GLY A 280 2.62 10.98 5.94
C GLY A 280 2.66 9.65 6.69
N MET A 281 2.16 8.58 6.09
CA MET A 281 2.15 7.26 6.71
C MET A 281 3.56 6.76 7.05
N MET A 282 4.52 6.90 6.13
CA MET A 282 5.90 6.45 6.34
C MET A 282 6.68 7.36 7.29
N ALA A 283 6.49 8.68 7.21
CA ALA A 283 7.14 9.62 8.11
C ALA A 283 6.82 9.32 9.58
N GLN A 284 5.55 9.05 9.91
CA GLN A 284 5.12 8.64 11.25
C GLN A 284 5.80 7.35 11.71
N SER A 285 5.91 6.37 10.82
CA SER A 285 6.53 5.07 11.10
C SER A 285 8.05 5.14 11.34
N ILE A 286 8.71 6.23 10.96
CA ILE A 286 10.14 6.43 11.15
C ILE A 286 10.43 7.32 12.38
N VAL A 287 9.72 8.44 12.50
CA VAL A 287 10.00 9.47 13.49
C VAL A 287 9.63 9.00 14.90
N ILE A 288 8.44 8.44 15.07
CA ILE A 288 7.92 8.12 16.39
C ILE A 288 8.67 6.98 17.09
N PRO A 289 8.99 5.84 16.41
CA PRO A 289 9.77 4.78 17.06
C PRO A 289 11.15 5.24 17.51
N GLN A 290 11.79 6.14 16.75
CA GLN A 290 13.10 6.68 17.15
C GLN A 290 12.99 7.53 18.42
N LEU A 291 11.99 8.41 18.50
CA LEU A 291 11.78 9.24 19.69
C LEU A 291 11.42 8.38 20.93
N LEU A 292 10.60 7.34 20.75
CA LEU A 292 10.27 6.40 21.82
C LEU A 292 11.49 5.67 22.37
N GLN A 293 12.44 5.29 21.51
CA GLN A 293 13.62 4.51 21.89
C GLN A 293 14.83 5.34 22.33
N LEU A 294 14.86 6.65 22.05
CA LEU A 294 15.94 7.51 22.52
C LEU A 294 16.08 7.46 24.03
N PRO A 295 17.33 7.43 24.57
CA PRO A 295 17.57 7.41 26.00
C PRO A 295 16.88 8.57 26.73
N ALA A 296 16.20 8.29 27.83
CA ALA A 296 15.55 9.32 28.65
C ALA A 296 16.55 10.35 29.23
N ALA A 297 17.81 9.94 29.39
CA ALA A 297 18.88 10.82 29.84
C ALA A 297 19.21 11.98 28.88
N THR A 298 18.71 11.95 27.63
CA THR A 298 18.81 13.09 26.69
C THR A 298 17.92 14.27 27.08
N GLY A 299 16.94 14.06 27.98
CA GLY A 299 15.99 15.07 28.45
C GLY A 299 14.70 15.15 27.63
N TYR A 300 14.68 14.59 26.39
CA TYR A 300 13.51 14.52 25.50
C TYR A 300 13.24 13.10 24.99
N GLY A 301 14.20 12.20 25.06
CA GLY A 301 14.02 10.79 24.73
C GLY A 301 13.14 10.06 25.74
N LEU A 302 12.36 9.07 25.28
CA LEU A 302 11.35 8.40 26.11
C LEU A 302 11.82 7.05 26.68
N GLY A 303 13.01 6.57 26.34
CA GLY A 303 13.67 5.42 26.97
C GLY A 303 12.94 4.08 26.82
N GLN A 304 12.08 3.95 25.81
CA GLN A 304 11.28 2.73 25.64
C GLN A 304 12.11 1.61 25.00
N SER A 305 11.91 0.39 25.47
CA SER A 305 12.46 -0.80 24.80
C SER A 305 11.81 -1.02 23.43
N LEU A 306 12.43 -1.84 22.58
CA LEU A 306 11.87 -2.19 21.27
C LEU A 306 10.47 -2.85 21.40
N GLN A 307 10.30 -3.73 22.39
CA GLN A 307 9.01 -4.37 22.66
C GLN A 307 7.96 -3.35 23.11
N ALA A 308 8.30 -2.47 24.06
CA ALA A 308 7.41 -1.41 24.52
C ALA A 308 7.03 -0.46 23.38
N THR A 309 7.98 -0.09 22.51
CA THR A 309 7.74 0.71 21.31
C THR A 309 6.71 0.04 20.40
N GLY A 310 6.86 -1.27 20.13
CA GLY A 310 5.89 -2.03 19.35
C GLY A 310 4.50 -2.02 19.97
N LEU A 311 4.39 -2.17 21.29
CA LEU A 311 3.12 -2.11 22.01
C LEU A 311 2.47 -0.72 21.96
N TRP A 312 3.26 0.36 22.08
CA TRP A 312 2.77 1.73 21.93
C TRP A 312 2.27 2.01 20.50
N MET A 313 2.89 1.39 19.49
CA MET A 313 2.49 1.57 18.08
C MET A 313 1.29 0.73 17.66
N ALA A 314 1.03 -0.41 18.31
CA ALA A 314 -0.03 -1.34 17.92
C ALA A 314 -1.44 -0.70 17.87
N PRO A 315 -1.87 0.13 18.83
CA PRO A 315 -3.19 0.75 18.77
C PRO A 315 -3.41 1.64 17.54
N ALA A 316 -2.36 2.27 17.02
CA ALA A 316 -2.45 3.12 15.84
C ALA A 316 -2.92 2.35 14.59
N GLY A 317 -2.43 1.13 14.38
CA GLY A 317 -2.90 0.28 13.29
C GLY A 317 -4.34 -0.19 13.47
N LEU A 318 -4.76 -0.47 14.71
CA LEU A 318 -6.15 -0.80 15.03
C LEU A 318 -7.08 0.40 14.78
N MET A 319 -6.62 1.64 15.01
CA MET A 319 -7.38 2.85 14.70
C MET A 319 -7.66 2.95 13.19
N MET A 320 -6.72 2.58 12.32
CA MET A 320 -6.98 2.55 10.87
C MET A 320 -8.16 1.63 10.52
N LEU A 321 -8.26 0.46 11.16
CA LEU A 321 -9.39 -0.46 10.99
C LEU A 321 -10.68 0.09 11.60
N ALA A 322 -10.61 0.64 12.82
CA ALA A 322 -11.78 1.19 13.52
C ALA A 322 -12.44 2.34 12.74
N PHE A 323 -11.64 3.12 11.98
CA PHE A 323 -12.14 4.21 11.15
C PHE A 323 -12.57 3.79 9.73
N ALA A 324 -12.34 2.54 9.30
CA ALA A 324 -12.82 2.04 8.02
C ALA A 324 -14.36 2.13 7.84
N PRO A 325 -15.22 1.81 8.84
CA PRO A 325 -16.65 2.03 8.74
C PRO A 325 -17.03 3.52 8.61
N ILE A 326 -16.30 4.41 9.27
CA ILE A 326 -16.48 5.87 9.18
C ILE A 326 -16.14 6.33 7.78
N SER A 327 -15.00 5.88 7.22
CA SER A 327 -14.62 6.15 5.83
C SER A 327 -15.72 5.72 4.85
N SER A 328 -16.25 4.50 5.02
CA SER A 328 -17.31 3.99 4.14
C SER A 328 -18.61 4.80 4.23
N ARG A 329 -18.98 5.28 5.44
CA ARG A 329 -20.14 6.15 5.63
C ARG A 329 -19.93 7.52 4.98
N LEU A 330 -18.75 8.12 5.15
CA LEU A 330 -18.39 9.40 4.54
C LEU A 330 -18.38 9.28 3.00
N ILE A 331 -17.82 8.21 2.43
CA ILE A 331 -17.82 7.98 0.99
C ILE A 331 -19.27 7.93 0.45
N ARG A 332 -20.20 7.28 1.17
CA ARG A 332 -21.60 7.20 0.76
C ARG A 332 -22.36 8.52 0.91
N SER A 333 -22.10 9.29 1.98
CA SER A 333 -22.82 10.52 2.29
C SER A 333 -22.27 11.76 1.58
N THR A 334 -20.94 11.95 1.62
CA THR A 334 -20.27 13.16 1.09
C THR A 334 -19.47 12.91 -0.19
N GLY A 335 -19.25 11.63 -0.53
CA GLY A 335 -18.44 11.22 -1.67
C GLY A 335 -16.95 11.05 -1.35
N PRO A 336 -16.22 10.31 -2.23
CA PRO A 336 -14.83 9.94 -1.96
C PRO A 336 -13.87 11.14 -1.94
N ARG A 337 -14.14 12.20 -2.70
CA ARG A 337 -13.33 13.42 -2.69
C ARG A 337 -13.30 14.08 -1.30
N ILE A 338 -14.46 14.35 -0.71
CA ILE A 338 -14.55 15.01 0.60
C ILE A 338 -13.98 14.10 1.68
N THR A 339 -14.21 12.81 1.58
CA THR A 339 -13.64 11.81 2.49
C THR A 339 -12.10 11.85 2.47
N LEU A 340 -11.49 11.96 1.28
CA LEU A 340 -10.03 12.07 1.15
C LEU A 340 -9.52 13.37 1.78
N VAL A 341 -10.21 14.49 1.57
CA VAL A 341 -9.86 15.78 2.19
C VAL A 341 -9.92 15.69 3.72
N ILE A 342 -11.01 15.13 4.26
CA ILE A 342 -11.16 14.94 5.72
C ILE A 342 -10.03 14.05 6.26
N GLY A 343 -9.73 12.92 5.60
CA GLY A 343 -8.65 12.04 6.01
C GLY A 343 -7.28 12.73 6.03
N ALA A 344 -6.98 13.51 5.01
CA ALA A 344 -5.72 14.27 4.94
C ALA A 344 -5.65 15.40 5.98
N LEU A 345 -6.77 16.08 6.28
CA LEU A 345 -6.82 17.09 7.35
C LEU A 345 -6.65 16.46 8.75
N VAL A 346 -7.29 15.31 9.01
CA VAL A 346 -7.10 14.58 10.28
C VAL A 346 -5.65 14.13 10.43
N LEU A 347 -5.03 13.66 9.35
CA LEU A 347 -3.60 13.33 9.34
C LEU A 347 -2.73 14.56 9.66
N ALA A 348 -3.03 15.71 9.06
CA ALA A 348 -2.33 16.95 9.34
C ALA A 348 -2.47 17.40 10.81
N VAL A 349 -3.67 17.25 11.39
CA VAL A 349 -3.89 17.49 12.83
C VAL A 349 -3.03 16.55 13.68
N GLY A 350 -2.97 15.25 13.34
CA GLY A 350 -2.11 14.30 14.04
C GLY A 350 -0.65 14.75 14.07
N TYR A 351 -0.11 15.18 12.91
CA TYR A 351 1.24 15.72 12.82
C TYR A 351 1.43 17.03 13.58
N SER A 352 0.45 17.94 13.51
CA SER A 352 0.52 19.21 14.25
C SER A 352 0.49 19.00 15.77
N LEU A 353 -0.26 17.99 16.24
CA LEU A 353 -0.21 17.59 17.65
C LEU A 353 1.18 17.07 18.04
N GLY A 354 1.88 16.34 17.14
CA GLY A 354 3.22 15.84 17.38
C GLY A 354 4.27 16.94 17.61
N VAL A 355 4.03 18.16 17.11
CA VAL A 355 4.91 19.31 17.36
C VAL A 355 4.91 19.73 18.85
N VAL A 356 3.78 19.50 19.55
CA VAL A 356 3.57 19.95 20.94
C VAL A 356 3.37 18.80 21.93
N LEU A 357 3.10 17.59 21.45
CA LEU A 357 2.80 16.42 22.26
C LEU A 357 3.86 15.32 21.99
N MET A 358 5.07 15.50 22.52
CA MET A 358 6.15 14.53 22.33
C MET A 358 6.95 14.19 23.60
N ASP A 359 6.50 14.68 24.77
CA ASP A 359 7.26 14.54 26.04
C ASP A 359 6.96 13.22 26.78
N ALA A 360 5.94 12.46 26.33
CA ALA A 360 5.57 11.21 26.99
C ALA A 360 5.05 10.17 25.96
N PRO A 361 5.22 8.85 26.20
CA PRO A 361 4.77 7.80 25.29
C PRO A 361 3.28 7.85 24.97
N TRP A 362 2.42 8.19 25.95
CA TRP A 362 0.98 8.31 25.75
C TRP A 362 0.59 9.50 24.86
N GLN A 363 1.38 10.58 24.87
CA GLN A 363 1.18 11.71 23.95
C GLN A 363 1.43 11.30 22.51
N LEU A 364 2.54 10.58 22.26
CA LEU A 364 2.84 10.02 20.93
C LEU A 364 1.81 8.98 20.50
N LEU A 365 1.23 8.21 21.43
CA LEU A 365 0.11 7.33 21.13
C LEU A 365 -1.09 8.11 20.58
N ILE A 366 -1.45 9.26 21.17
CA ILE A 366 -2.53 10.14 20.67
C ILE A 366 -2.18 10.62 19.26
N VAL A 367 -0.96 11.13 19.05
CA VAL A 367 -0.47 11.60 17.74
C VAL A 367 -0.61 10.50 16.69
N MET A 368 -0.17 9.28 17.00
CA MET A 368 -0.28 8.13 16.11
C MET A 368 -1.72 7.73 15.83
N CYS A 369 -2.55 7.67 16.85
CA CYS A 369 -3.96 7.29 16.72
C CYS A 369 -4.72 8.28 15.84
N VAL A 370 -4.52 9.58 16.04
CA VAL A 370 -5.14 10.63 15.21
C VAL A 370 -4.63 10.55 13.78
N GLY A 371 -3.32 10.43 13.58
CA GLY A 371 -2.73 10.28 12.24
C GLY A 371 -3.25 9.03 11.51
N SER A 372 -3.28 7.89 12.19
CA SER A 372 -3.77 6.63 11.63
C SER A 372 -5.29 6.64 11.37
N ALA A 373 -6.08 7.35 12.19
CA ALA A 373 -7.49 7.60 11.90
C ALA A 373 -7.65 8.40 10.59
N GLY A 374 -6.83 9.44 10.38
CA GLY A 374 -6.78 10.20 9.14
C GLY A 374 -6.45 9.33 7.93
N VAL A 375 -5.43 8.48 8.05
CA VAL A 375 -5.07 7.49 7.03
C VAL A 375 -6.26 6.54 6.78
N GLY A 376 -6.86 5.96 7.82
CA GLY A 376 -8.00 5.03 7.72
C GLY A 376 -9.21 5.66 7.00
N ILE A 377 -9.47 6.95 7.22
CA ILE A 377 -10.53 7.70 6.53
C ILE A 377 -10.17 7.91 5.06
N GLY A 378 -8.98 8.41 4.76
CA GLY A 378 -8.59 8.82 3.41
C GLY A 378 -8.23 7.66 2.48
N TYR A 379 -7.67 6.59 3.02
CA TYR A 379 -7.06 5.52 2.24
C TYR A 379 -8.04 4.77 1.33
N ALA A 380 -9.27 4.51 1.80
CA ALA A 380 -10.30 3.85 1.01
C ALA A 380 -10.92 4.75 -0.07
N ALA A 381 -10.82 6.07 0.11
CA ALA A 381 -11.35 7.02 -0.87
C ALA A 381 -10.52 7.04 -2.15
N MET A 382 -9.20 6.80 -2.08
CA MET A 382 -8.31 6.82 -3.24
C MET A 382 -8.65 5.73 -4.26
N PRO A 383 -8.71 4.43 -3.91
CA PRO A 383 -9.14 3.40 -4.85
C PRO A 383 -10.54 3.67 -5.43
N THR A 384 -11.46 4.19 -4.61
CA THR A 384 -12.80 4.54 -5.09
C THR A 384 -12.74 5.60 -6.19
N LEU A 385 -11.93 6.66 -6.00
CA LEU A 385 -11.74 7.72 -7.00
C LEU A 385 -11.09 7.19 -8.29
N ILE A 386 -10.09 6.33 -8.16
CA ILE A 386 -9.41 5.71 -9.31
C ILE A 386 -10.38 4.83 -10.08
N LEU A 387 -11.06 3.90 -9.39
CA LEU A 387 -11.99 2.97 -10.00
C LEU A 387 -13.20 3.66 -10.64
N ASP A 388 -13.65 4.80 -10.10
CA ASP A 388 -14.74 5.60 -10.69
C ASP A 388 -14.35 6.31 -11.99
N ALA A 389 -13.05 6.53 -12.20
CA ALA A 389 -12.50 7.26 -13.34
C ALA A 389 -11.82 6.35 -14.39
N THR A 390 -11.68 5.06 -14.09
CA THR A 390 -10.96 4.08 -14.94
C THR A 390 -11.93 3.03 -15.48
N PRO A 391 -11.79 2.63 -16.76
CA PRO A 391 -12.55 1.52 -17.32
C PRO A 391 -12.27 0.21 -16.56
N PRO A 392 -13.24 -0.73 -16.50
CA PRO A 392 -13.08 -2.00 -15.77
C PRO A 392 -11.88 -2.83 -16.23
N GLN A 393 -11.53 -2.80 -17.51
CA GLN A 393 -10.42 -3.55 -18.11
C GLN A 393 -9.02 -3.10 -17.65
N ASP A 394 -8.89 -1.87 -17.12
CA ASP A 394 -7.63 -1.29 -16.65
C ASP A 394 -7.66 -1.01 -15.14
N ALA A 395 -8.67 -1.52 -14.45
CA ALA A 395 -8.97 -1.17 -13.08
C ALA A 395 -7.87 -1.61 -12.10
N ALA A 396 -7.34 -2.83 -12.25
CA ALA A 396 -6.32 -3.35 -11.35
C ALA A 396 -4.97 -2.66 -11.58
N ALA A 397 -4.60 -2.39 -12.84
CA ALA A 397 -3.39 -1.65 -13.19
C ALA A 397 -3.43 -0.22 -12.63
N ALA A 398 -4.57 0.48 -12.75
CA ALA A 398 -4.74 1.84 -12.23
C ALA A 398 -4.68 1.91 -10.69
N VAL A 399 -5.26 0.94 -9.99
CA VAL A 399 -5.14 0.82 -8.52
C VAL A 399 -3.70 0.47 -8.13
N GLY A 400 -3.04 -0.38 -8.90
CA GLY A 400 -1.62 -0.72 -8.73
C GLY A 400 -0.72 0.51 -8.84
N LEU A 401 -0.94 1.35 -9.86
CA LEU A 401 -0.22 2.61 -10.03
C LEU A 401 -0.47 3.58 -8.86
N ASN A 402 -1.70 3.67 -8.39
CA ASN A 402 -2.02 4.47 -7.19
C ASN A 402 -1.29 3.96 -5.94
N ALA A 403 -1.19 2.64 -5.77
CA ALA A 403 -0.43 2.03 -4.70
C ALA A 403 1.08 2.30 -4.84
N LEU A 404 1.63 2.21 -6.05
CA LEU A 404 3.02 2.60 -6.35
C LEU A 404 3.28 4.06 -5.98
N THR A 405 2.40 4.97 -6.36
CA THR A 405 2.56 6.41 -6.06
C THR A 405 2.64 6.65 -4.55
N ARG A 406 1.85 5.94 -3.74
CA ARG A 406 1.97 5.98 -2.28
C ARG A 406 3.31 5.43 -1.79
N SER A 407 3.79 4.33 -2.38
CA SER A 407 5.09 3.74 -2.04
C SER A 407 6.24 4.70 -2.34
N VAL A 408 6.20 5.41 -3.47
CA VAL A 408 7.16 6.48 -3.82
C VAL A 408 7.12 7.61 -2.79
N GLY A 409 5.91 8.06 -2.40
CA GLY A 409 5.74 9.05 -1.33
C GLY A 409 6.37 8.60 -0.02
N GLY A 410 6.17 7.34 0.36
CA GLY A 410 6.80 6.74 1.53
C GLY A 410 8.33 6.69 1.45
N SER A 411 8.88 6.38 0.28
CA SER A 411 10.34 6.34 0.08
C SER A 411 10.96 7.74 0.19
N VAL A 412 10.29 8.75 -0.36
CA VAL A 412 10.70 10.16 -0.21
C VAL A 412 10.64 10.59 1.26
N ALA A 413 9.59 10.20 1.99
CA ALA A 413 9.48 10.47 3.41
C ALA A 413 10.63 9.82 4.19
N ALA A 414 10.95 8.55 3.91
CA ALA A 414 12.02 7.84 4.59
C ALA A 414 13.38 8.55 4.42
N ALA A 415 13.68 8.96 3.19
CA ALA A 415 14.92 9.67 2.90
C ALA A 415 14.97 11.06 3.55
N LEU A 416 13.88 11.82 3.47
CA LEU A 416 13.82 13.18 4.02
C LEU A 416 13.86 13.16 5.56
N MET A 417 13.03 12.31 6.21
CA MET A 417 13.02 12.19 7.67
C MET A 417 14.37 11.68 8.19
N GLY A 418 14.95 10.66 7.53
CA GLY A 418 16.28 10.16 7.87
C GLY A 418 17.35 11.24 7.77
N THR A 419 17.29 12.09 6.74
CA THR A 419 18.23 13.20 6.56
C THR A 419 18.06 14.27 7.64
N VAL A 420 16.82 14.67 7.94
CA VAL A 420 16.54 15.68 8.98
C VAL A 420 17.04 15.20 10.34
N LEU A 421 16.76 13.94 10.68
CA LEU A 421 17.19 13.34 11.94
C LEU A 421 18.73 13.19 12.02
N ALA A 422 19.39 12.87 10.90
CA ALA A 422 20.85 12.72 10.85
C ALA A 422 21.62 14.06 10.81
N SER A 423 21.02 15.11 10.23
CA SER A 423 21.67 16.42 10.09
C SER A 423 21.51 17.31 11.33
N ASN A 424 20.40 17.18 12.07
CA ASN A 424 20.13 17.97 13.27
C ASN A 424 20.38 17.11 14.51
N THR A 425 21.66 16.96 14.87
CA THR A 425 22.08 16.09 15.98
C THR A 425 22.64 16.90 17.16
N THR A 426 22.43 16.37 18.36
CA THR A 426 23.08 16.81 19.61
C THR A 426 24.10 15.76 20.07
N ALA A 427 25.19 16.21 20.69
CA ALA A 427 26.18 15.31 21.26
C ALA A 427 25.67 14.79 22.63
N PHE A 428 25.65 13.49 22.80
CA PHE A 428 25.26 12.83 24.04
C PHE A 428 26.23 11.65 24.30
N GLU A 429 26.98 11.68 25.42
CA GLU A 429 27.95 10.67 25.80
C GLU A 429 28.95 10.28 24.68
N GLY A 430 29.37 11.25 23.87
CA GLY A 430 30.32 11.01 22.77
C GLY A 430 29.68 10.47 21.47
N ILE A 431 28.36 10.20 21.46
CA ILE A 431 27.59 9.81 20.27
C ILE A 431 26.75 11.01 19.80
N ARG A 432 26.49 11.06 18.50
CA ARG A 432 25.55 12.03 17.94
C ARG A 432 24.16 11.40 17.83
N LEU A 433 23.19 11.96 18.54
CA LEU A 433 21.79 11.55 18.49
C LEU A 433 20.93 12.66 17.86
N PRO A 434 19.80 12.34 17.18
CA PRO A 434 18.88 13.33 16.69
C PRO A 434 18.41 14.23 17.84
N GLY A 435 18.52 15.55 17.67
CA GLY A 435 18.07 16.52 18.68
C GLY A 435 16.55 16.68 18.68
N GLU A 436 15.99 17.23 19.75
CA GLU A 436 14.56 17.51 19.91
C GLU A 436 13.97 18.32 18.73
N GLY A 437 14.69 19.37 18.29
CA GLY A 437 14.29 20.19 17.14
C GLY A 437 14.19 19.41 15.83
N ALA A 438 14.94 18.31 15.67
CA ALA A 438 14.83 17.44 14.50
C ALA A 438 13.47 16.74 14.45
N PHE A 439 12.97 16.26 15.59
CA PHE A 439 11.66 15.63 15.69
C PHE A 439 10.53 16.64 15.44
N THR A 440 10.62 17.82 16.06
CA THR A 440 9.68 18.93 15.81
C THR A 440 9.62 19.30 14.34
N LEU A 441 10.77 19.40 13.67
CA LEU A 441 10.87 19.69 12.24
C LEU A 441 10.24 18.56 11.41
N CYS A 442 10.48 17.28 11.76
CA CYS A 442 9.87 16.14 11.08
C CYS A 442 8.35 16.15 11.19
N PHE A 443 7.80 16.43 12.37
CA PHE A 443 6.35 16.58 12.56
C PHE A 443 5.80 17.76 11.75
N GLY A 444 6.49 18.91 11.73
CA GLY A 444 6.12 20.07 10.91
C GLY A 444 6.07 19.76 9.42
N ILE A 445 7.09 19.08 8.88
CA ILE A 445 7.13 18.65 7.48
C ILE A 445 5.97 17.69 7.17
N GLY A 446 5.70 16.74 8.08
CA GLY A 446 4.57 15.82 7.95
C GLY A 446 3.22 16.54 7.90
N ALA A 447 3.03 17.56 8.74
CA ALA A 447 1.82 18.38 8.75
C ALA A 447 1.65 19.14 7.42
N ILE A 448 2.73 19.78 6.92
CA ILE A 448 2.71 20.51 5.63
C ILE A 448 2.38 19.55 4.48
N ALA A 449 3.01 18.38 4.44
CA ALA A 449 2.76 17.37 3.39
C ALA A 449 1.29 16.89 3.41
N ALA A 450 0.74 16.63 4.61
CA ALA A 450 -0.66 16.23 4.76
C ALA A 450 -1.63 17.34 4.36
N LEU A 451 -1.35 18.60 4.71
CA LEU A 451 -2.12 19.77 4.28
C LEU A 451 -2.06 19.96 2.76
N ALA A 452 -0.88 19.82 2.16
CA ALA A 452 -0.74 19.86 0.70
C ALA A 452 -1.59 18.76 0.04
N GLY A 453 -1.60 17.54 0.60
CA GLY A 453 -2.48 16.45 0.16
C GLY A 453 -3.97 16.81 0.26
N ALA A 454 -4.39 17.46 1.34
CA ALA A 454 -5.77 17.92 1.53
C ALA A 454 -6.15 18.98 0.50
N VAL A 455 -5.28 19.95 0.24
CA VAL A 455 -5.48 21.00 -0.77
C VAL A 455 -5.61 20.38 -2.16
N ILE A 456 -4.69 19.49 -2.54
CA ILE A 456 -4.74 18.79 -3.83
C ILE A 456 -6.04 18.00 -3.98
N ALA A 457 -6.44 17.25 -2.94
CA ALA A 457 -7.70 16.52 -2.91
C ALA A 457 -8.93 17.45 -3.02
N ALA A 458 -8.84 18.67 -2.50
CA ALA A 458 -9.91 19.66 -2.61
C ALA A 458 -10.10 20.20 -4.04
N PHE A 459 -9.10 20.12 -4.92
CA PHE A 459 -9.20 20.46 -6.34
C PHE A 459 -9.68 19.31 -7.24
N LEU A 460 -9.94 18.11 -6.68
CA LEU A 460 -10.56 17.02 -7.42
C LEU A 460 -11.91 17.44 -7.99
N PRO A 461 -12.27 17.05 -9.22
CA PRO A 461 -13.58 17.36 -9.80
C PRO A 461 -14.71 16.79 -8.93
N ARG A 462 -15.77 17.57 -8.76
CA ARG A 462 -17.00 17.07 -8.12
C ARG A 462 -17.65 16.06 -9.05
N ARG A 463 -17.99 14.88 -8.55
CA ARG A 463 -18.83 13.94 -9.28
C ARG A 463 -20.16 14.63 -9.58
N ARG A 464 -20.51 14.85 -10.84
CA ARG A 464 -21.89 15.15 -11.20
C ARG A 464 -22.70 13.93 -10.76
N ARG A 465 -23.61 14.08 -9.80
CA ARG A 465 -24.62 13.06 -9.55
C ARG A 465 -25.25 12.81 -10.92
N SER A 466 -25.04 11.63 -11.49
CA SER A 466 -25.86 11.16 -12.59
C SER A 466 -27.28 11.16 -12.02
N THR A 467 -28.05 12.14 -12.42
CA THR A 467 -29.49 12.11 -12.25
C THR A 467 -29.86 10.82 -12.96
N THR A 468 -30.39 9.86 -12.23
CA THR A 468 -30.95 8.62 -12.77
C THR A 468 -31.80 9.04 -13.95
N ALA A 469 -31.34 8.75 -15.16
CA ALA A 469 -32.21 8.89 -16.33
C ALA A 469 -33.41 8.01 -15.99
N THR A 470 -34.51 8.65 -15.67
CA THR A 470 -35.79 7.99 -15.58
C THR A 470 -35.90 7.23 -16.90
N VAL A 471 -35.80 5.91 -16.82
CA VAL A 471 -36.10 5.04 -17.92
C VAL A 471 -37.55 5.39 -18.23
N THR A 472 -37.74 6.25 -19.20
CA THR A 472 -39.05 6.54 -19.76
C THR A 472 -39.49 5.20 -20.27
N ALA A 473 -40.46 4.60 -19.59
CA ALA A 473 -41.10 3.39 -20.03
C ALA A 473 -41.53 3.65 -21.48
N VAL A 474 -40.95 2.91 -22.40
CA VAL A 474 -41.41 2.89 -23.78
C VAL A 474 -42.88 2.49 -23.69
N PRO A 475 -43.82 3.31 -24.17
CA PRO A 475 -45.22 2.92 -24.20
C PRO A 475 -45.31 1.62 -24.97
N ALA A 476 -45.93 0.61 -24.39
CA ALA A 476 -46.25 -0.64 -25.08
C ALA A 476 -47.04 -0.29 -26.36
N ALA A 477 -46.54 -0.71 -27.50
CA ALA A 477 -47.23 -0.57 -28.75
C ALA A 477 -48.63 -1.22 -28.61
N PRO A 478 -49.71 -0.59 -29.11
CA PRO A 478 -51.02 -1.19 -29.08
C PRO A 478 -51.01 -2.51 -29.86
N ALA A 479 -51.53 -3.55 -29.26
CA ALA A 479 -51.72 -4.85 -29.89
C ALA A 479 -52.59 -4.64 -31.15
N THR A 480 -52.05 -4.92 -32.31
CA THR A 480 -52.78 -4.99 -33.57
C THR A 480 -53.72 -6.18 -33.49
N GLU A 481 -55.04 -5.89 -33.52
CA GLU A 481 -56.07 -6.84 -33.84
C GLU A 481 -55.88 -7.35 -35.28
N ALA A 482 -55.28 -8.51 -35.43
CA ALA A 482 -55.39 -9.30 -36.66
C ALA A 482 -55.04 -10.74 -36.26
N ASP A 483 -56.09 -11.52 -35.94
CA ASP A 483 -56.23 -12.95 -36.25
C ASP A 483 -57.45 -13.52 -35.54
N VAL A 484 -58.62 -13.06 -36.06
CA VAL A 484 -59.91 -13.78 -35.94
C VAL A 484 -60.46 -13.87 -37.31
N VAL A 485 -60.09 -14.86 -38.07
CA VAL A 485 -60.94 -15.49 -39.13
C VAL A 485 -60.22 -16.83 -39.50
N THR A 486 -60.86 -17.94 -39.18
CA THR A 486 -61.23 -19.11 -39.96
C THR A 486 -61.23 -20.38 -39.06
N ALA A 487 -62.43 -20.70 -38.60
CA ALA A 487 -62.79 -22.07 -38.31
C ALA A 487 -64.19 -22.25 -39.03
N VAL A 488 -64.20 -22.95 -40.14
CA VAL A 488 -65.25 -23.82 -40.58
C VAL A 488 -64.63 -25.12 -41.01
#